data_0638b08c9862ac5ae1ab229f23294808
#
_entry.id   0638b08c9862ac5ae1ab229f23294808
#
_cell.length_a   1.000
_cell.length_b   1.000
_cell.length_c   1.000
_cell.angle_alpha   90.00
_cell.angle_beta   90.00
_cell.angle_gamma   90.00
#
_symmetry.space_group_name_H-M   'P 1'
#
loop_
_entity.id
_entity.type
_entity.pdbx_description
1 polymer ?
#
loop_
_entity_poly.entity_id
_entity_poly.type
_entity_poly.pdbx_seq_one_letter_code
_entity_poly.pdbx_strand_id
1 'polypeptide(L)'
;MFRNSRFLVCLAVSVTLFFGGAVLLSLSVITGAKPALLTWDPPVVRNSVMSFGYKVYANPQVSQGKYFLSKLVLKNSGGKPIRDLTVSYQIPDYISWTTGETSGDLPPGSSIVELYYPKFPERITRLANQTTASLEIKLQWREENGQLREQVIRDDFLIYGVNEVQYSDLPADEMLTWYDQWNLAQFVICMVTPNDPIVKEYAAAITKRIGGTLAGVTQDPRQVLELMKATYDYMFETGMRYASSEGVPTSIGDTRTLVQTVRLPRDVISSNNGLCIELAILWASILDQLGCQTYILLRPGHAFTIVQAGDQNFPIECTAITPKAVGANSPVPFEKAVQMASDDLQKQQYKIVLSVQQYRSQGYASPELPEVDIDKVKSMLASREKEAGSSLADRQRLRVAQEQEGQQGQEGNGQEQQPQMARYEHRNGLVSFSYPESWQIGKAAQQLGITWRAYDPSSLVGMDVIEVPNAVSASAAIRTVAQAFARAGARIEVEDSKRQGDLTVYLGRTRSASGNSEWFGVFRPVRGGVIGVAAGCPSSSFRTNRQVLLQLLDTVRFPQ
;
A
#
# COMPACT_ATOMS: atom_id res chain seq x y z
N MET A 1 29.59 -95.20 11.68
CA MET A 1 28.91 -94.99 10.38
C MET A 1 28.05 -93.68 10.39
N PHE A 2 28.15 -92.81 11.35
CA PHE A 2 27.30 -91.57 11.49
C PHE A 2 28.04 -90.24 11.25
N ARG A 3 29.29 -90.26 10.81
CA ARG A 3 30.09 -89.03 10.66
C ARG A 3 30.04 -88.42 9.22
N ASN A 4 29.62 -89.26 8.24
CA ASN A 4 29.56 -88.82 6.83
C ASN A 4 28.21 -88.15 6.41
N SER A 5 27.13 -88.39 7.18
CA SER A 5 25.82 -87.87 6.80
C SER A 5 25.71 -86.33 7.07
N ARG A 6 26.34 -85.84 8.14
CA ARG A 6 26.39 -84.38 8.40
C ARG A 6 27.20 -83.59 7.40
N PHE A 7 28.30 -84.19 6.93
CA PHE A 7 29.13 -83.59 5.88
C PHE A 7 28.39 -83.46 4.56
N LEU A 8 27.69 -84.57 4.15
CA LEU A 8 26.86 -84.55 2.96
C LEU A 8 25.69 -83.60 3.00
N VAL A 9 25.04 -83.45 4.17
CA VAL A 9 23.96 -82.47 4.36
C VAL A 9 24.51 -81.03 4.33
N CYS A 10 25.66 -80.77 4.96
CA CYS A 10 26.30 -79.43 4.90
C CYS A 10 26.78 -79.13 3.46
N LEU A 11 27.33 -80.10 2.72
CA LEU A 11 27.72 -79.88 1.34
C LEU A 11 26.50 -79.64 0.44
N ALA A 12 25.41 -80.39 0.61
CA ALA A 12 24.19 -80.23 -0.16
C ALA A 12 23.54 -78.83 0.12
N VAL A 13 23.49 -78.39 1.37
CA VAL A 13 22.99 -77.07 1.74
C VAL A 13 23.89 -75.96 1.18
N SER A 14 25.20 -76.10 1.28
CA SER A 14 26.15 -75.12 0.73
C SER A 14 26.07 -75.07 -0.82
N VAL A 15 25.93 -76.16 -1.53
CA VAL A 15 25.74 -76.21 -2.99
C VAL A 15 24.40 -75.62 -3.39
N THR A 16 23.31 -75.86 -2.62
CA THR A 16 21.99 -75.25 -2.87
C THR A 16 22.01 -73.79 -2.65
N LEU A 17 22.67 -73.28 -1.59
CA LEU A 17 22.84 -71.85 -1.33
C LEU A 17 23.69 -71.17 -2.38
N PHE A 18 24.77 -71.85 -2.85
CA PHE A 18 25.63 -71.31 -3.91
C PHE A 18 24.91 -71.24 -5.25
N PHE A 19 24.20 -72.27 -5.65
CA PHE A 19 23.41 -72.29 -6.90
C PHE A 19 22.18 -71.42 -6.77
N GLY A 20 21.53 -71.33 -5.61
CA GLY A 20 20.43 -70.41 -5.32
C GLY A 20 20.88 -68.93 -5.34
N GLY A 21 22.07 -68.69 -4.81
CA GLY A 21 22.68 -67.36 -4.87
C GLY A 21 23.11 -66.95 -6.28
N ALA A 22 23.68 -67.90 -7.04
CA ALA A 22 24.05 -67.67 -8.43
C ALA A 22 22.85 -67.49 -9.37
N VAL A 23 21.74 -68.21 -9.12
CA VAL A 23 20.48 -68.00 -9.86
C VAL A 23 19.84 -66.66 -9.47
N LEU A 24 19.85 -66.22 -8.18
CA LEU A 24 19.39 -64.93 -7.79
C LEU A 24 20.25 -63.80 -8.34
N LEU A 25 21.57 -63.98 -8.36
CA LEU A 25 22.50 -63.04 -9.01
C LEU A 25 22.30 -63.01 -10.54
N SER A 26 22.11 -64.16 -11.20
CA SER A 26 21.85 -64.22 -12.65
C SER A 26 20.44 -63.69 -12.99
N LEU A 27 19.42 -63.88 -12.13
CA LEU A 27 18.12 -63.25 -12.29
C LEU A 27 18.18 -61.72 -12.08
N SER A 28 19.01 -61.25 -11.17
CA SER A 28 19.21 -59.80 -11.00
C SER A 28 19.99 -59.17 -12.15
N VAL A 29 20.83 -59.93 -12.84
CA VAL A 29 21.56 -59.48 -14.05
C VAL A 29 20.69 -59.58 -15.31
N ILE A 30 19.70 -60.49 -15.34
CA ILE A 30 18.77 -60.66 -16.46
C ILE A 30 17.58 -59.69 -16.39
N THR A 31 17.22 -59.20 -15.21
CA THR A 31 16.33 -58.03 -15.12
C THR A 31 17.12 -56.79 -15.51
N GLY A 32 17.26 -56.55 -16.81
CA GLY A 32 17.92 -55.36 -17.35
C GLY A 32 17.40 -54.13 -16.59
N ALA A 33 18.30 -53.26 -16.15
CA ALA A 33 17.92 -52.04 -15.51
C ALA A 33 16.81 -51.33 -16.33
N LYS A 34 15.74 -50.91 -15.68
CA LYS A 34 14.65 -50.19 -16.36
C LYS A 34 15.25 -49.10 -17.23
N PRO A 35 14.73 -48.84 -18.43
CA PRO A 35 15.23 -47.77 -19.28
C PRO A 35 15.24 -46.43 -18.55
N ALA A 36 15.99 -45.50 -19.04
CA ALA A 36 15.93 -44.12 -18.56
C ALA A 36 14.51 -43.56 -18.76
N LEU A 37 13.97 -42.89 -17.75
CA LEU A 37 12.62 -42.31 -17.80
C LEU A 37 12.62 -40.93 -17.14
N LEU A 38 12.59 -39.89 -17.98
CA LEU A 38 12.40 -38.53 -17.50
C LEU A 38 10.93 -38.31 -17.16
N THR A 39 10.68 -37.87 -15.95
CA THR A 39 9.36 -37.43 -15.48
C THR A 39 9.48 -36.04 -14.84
N TRP A 40 8.41 -35.31 -14.83
CA TRP A 40 8.35 -33.98 -14.19
C TRP A 40 6.98 -33.75 -13.59
N ASP A 41 6.97 -32.95 -12.52
CA ASP A 41 5.74 -32.38 -11.97
C ASP A 41 5.33 -31.16 -12.84
N PRO A 42 4.04 -30.79 -12.93
CA PRO A 42 3.64 -29.56 -13.58
C PRO A 42 4.46 -28.38 -13.06
N PRO A 43 4.99 -27.51 -13.94
CA PRO A 43 5.77 -26.36 -13.49
C PRO A 43 4.91 -25.45 -12.63
N VAL A 44 5.50 -24.90 -11.57
CA VAL A 44 4.89 -23.80 -10.82
C VAL A 44 5.32 -22.52 -11.51
N VAL A 45 4.40 -21.87 -12.22
CA VAL A 45 4.63 -20.60 -12.89
C VAL A 45 3.97 -19.50 -12.07
N ARG A 46 4.68 -18.38 -11.88
CA ARG A 46 4.14 -17.19 -11.22
C ARG A 46 3.00 -16.61 -12.07
N ASN A 47 1.86 -16.30 -11.44
CA ASN A 47 0.69 -15.78 -12.15
C ASN A 47 0.94 -14.43 -12.83
N SER A 48 1.87 -13.63 -12.29
CA SER A 48 2.14 -12.30 -12.81
C SER A 48 3.54 -11.79 -12.47
N VAL A 49 4.01 -10.83 -13.28
CA VAL A 49 5.22 -10.04 -13.05
C VAL A 49 4.91 -8.55 -13.28
N MET A 50 5.56 -7.68 -12.53
CA MET A 50 5.46 -6.22 -12.69
C MET A 50 6.59 -5.74 -13.59
N SER A 51 6.25 -5.09 -14.73
CA SER A 51 7.25 -4.68 -15.73
C SER A 51 8.28 -3.69 -15.17
N PHE A 52 7.90 -2.77 -14.30
CA PHE A 52 8.84 -1.85 -13.65
C PHE A 52 9.83 -2.56 -12.70
N GLY A 53 9.47 -3.74 -12.19
CA GLY A 53 10.31 -4.59 -11.33
C GLY A 53 11.14 -5.65 -12.09
N TYR A 54 11.27 -5.58 -13.41
CA TYR A 54 11.88 -6.61 -14.23
C TYR A 54 13.30 -7.02 -13.81
N LYS A 55 14.08 -6.08 -13.25
CA LYS A 55 15.42 -6.36 -12.71
C LYS A 55 15.40 -7.25 -11.47
N VAL A 56 14.34 -7.18 -10.67
CA VAL A 56 14.14 -8.03 -9.49
C VAL A 56 13.93 -9.49 -9.91
N TYR A 57 13.09 -9.72 -10.90
CA TYR A 57 12.82 -11.08 -11.41
C TYR A 57 14.03 -11.70 -12.12
N ALA A 58 14.94 -10.87 -12.64
CA ALA A 58 16.17 -11.34 -13.28
C ALA A 58 17.29 -11.72 -12.29
N ASN A 59 17.13 -11.39 -11.00
CA ASN A 59 18.21 -11.51 -10.02
C ASN A 59 17.90 -12.57 -8.95
N PRO A 60 18.56 -13.75 -9.00
CA PRO A 60 18.35 -14.83 -8.03
C PRO A 60 18.81 -14.50 -6.61
N GLN A 61 19.56 -13.41 -6.40
CA GLN A 61 20.00 -13.00 -5.07
C GLN A 61 18.93 -12.19 -4.32
N VAL A 62 17.98 -11.58 -5.02
CA VAL A 62 16.93 -10.78 -4.37
C VAL A 62 16.02 -11.70 -3.56
N SER A 63 15.84 -11.36 -2.28
CA SER A 63 15.00 -12.12 -1.35
C SER A 63 15.25 -13.63 -1.39
N GLN A 64 16.54 -14.02 -1.47
CA GLN A 64 16.98 -15.43 -1.47
C GLN A 64 16.34 -16.25 -2.61
N GLY A 65 16.17 -15.64 -3.78
CA GLY A 65 15.62 -16.29 -4.96
C GLY A 65 14.10 -16.45 -4.98
N LYS A 66 13.39 -15.75 -4.12
CA LYS A 66 11.91 -15.83 -4.02
C LYS A 66 11.19 -15.52 -5.35
N TYR A 67 11.78 -14.68 -6.21
CA TYR A 67 11.08 -14.12 -7.38
C TYR A 67 11.38 -14.84 -8.70
N PHE A 68 11.56 -16.16 -8.66
CA PHE A 68 11.59 -16.96 -9.91
C PHE A 68 10.27 -16.83 -10.68
N LEU A 69 10.32 -16.87 -12.01
CA LEU A 69 9.13 -16.95 -12.85
C LEU A 69 8.58 -18.38 -12.89
N SER A 70 9.48 -19.37 -13.02
CA SER A 70 9.08 -20.77 -13.07
C SER A 70 9.98 -21.63 -12.18
N LYS A 71 9.37 -22.64 -11.55
CA LYS A 71 10.02 -23.73 -10.82
C LYS A 71 9.57 -25.04 -11.44
N LEU A 72 10.53 -25.83 -11.91
CA LEU A 72 10.31 -27.14 -12.50
C LEU A 72 11.09 -28.20 -11.72
N VAL A 73 10.46 -29.32 -11.40
CA VAL A 73 11.09 -30.47 -10.76
C VAL A 73 11.20 -31.60 -11.78
N LEU A 74 12.42 -31.98 -12.14
CA LEU A 74 12.72 -33.06 -13.05
C LEU A 74 13.21 -34.28 -12.27
N LYS A 75 12.74 -35.47 -12.62
CA LYS A 75 13.09 -36.74 -11.97
C LYS A 75 13.48 -37.80 -13.00
N ASN A 76 14.52 -38.54 -12.73
CA ASN A 76 14.81 -39.78 -13.45
C ASN A 76 14.18 -40.95 -12.71
N SER A 77 12.99 -41.35 -13.10
CA SER A 77 12.25 -42.48 -12.53
C SER A 77 12.67 -43.83 -13.13
N GLY A 78 13.63 -43.82 -14.05
CA GLY A 78 14.20 -45.02 -14.69
C GLY A 78 15.36 -45.63 -13.90
N GLY A 79 15.94 -46.72 -14.47
CA GLY A 79 17.09 -47.44 -13.91
C GLY A 79 18.42 -47.10 -14.57
N LYS A 80 18.43 -46.22 -15.58
CA LYS A 80 19.61 -45.78 -16.31
C LYS A 80 19.70 -44.25 -16.35
N PRO A 81 20.90 -43.68 -16.54
CA PRO A 81 21.04 -42.20 -16.58
C PRO A 81 20.34 -41.62 -17.82
N ILE A 82 19.70 -40.46 -17.63
CA ILE A 82 19.28 -39.57 -18.70
C ILE A 82 20.51 -38.78 -19.13
N ARG A 83 20.78 -38.74 -20.44
CA ARG A 83 21.98 -38.12 -21.00
C ARG A 83 21.66 -36.78 -21.63
N ASP A 84 22.61 -35.84 -21.55
CA ASP A 84 22.56 -34.53 -22.21
C ASP A 84 21.23 -33.78 -21.92
N LEU A 85 20.71 -33.90 -20.70
CA LEU A 85 19.51 -33.19 -20.30
C LEU A 85 19.77 -31.68 -20.33
N THR A 86 18.93 -30.95 -21.04
CA THR A 86 18.98 -29.48 -21.14
C THR A 86 17.58 -28.92 -20.97
N VAL A 87 17.47 -27.85 -20.17
CA VAL A 87 16.24 -27.07 -20.03
C VAL A 87 16.47 -25.72 -20.68
N SER A 88 15.57 -25.30 -21.56
CA SER A 88 15.62 -23.99 -22.21
C SER A 88 14.28 -23.27 -22.06
N TYR A 89 14.32 -21.96 -22.03
CA TYR A 89 13.17 -21.10 -21.80
C TYR A 89 13.02 -20.08 -22.91
N GLN A 90 11.77 -19.78 -23.27
CA GLN A 90 11.42 -18.70 -24.17
C GLN A 90 10.18 -17.98 -23.63
N ILE A 91 10.14 -16.67 -23.79
CA ILE A 91 8.92 -15.88 -23.65
C ILE A 91 8.75 -15.14 -24.98
N PRO A 92 7.88 -15.62 -25.89
CA PRO A 92 7.68 -14.99 -27.20
C PRO A 92 7.52 -13.48 -27.08
N ASP A 93 8.03 -12.73 -28.05
CA ASP A 93 8.09 -11.26 -28.09
C ASP A 93 9.02 -10.58 -27.07
N TYR A 94 9.47 -11.29 -26.01
CA TYR A 94 10.34 -10.72 -24.98
C TYR A 94 11.71 -11.37 -24.91
N ILE A 95 11.76 -12.70 -24.81
CA ILE A 95 12.99 -13.48 -24.58
C ILE A 95 13.04 -14.63 -25.58
N SER A 96 14.04 -14.66 -26.44
CA SER A 96 14.32 -15.80 -27.31
C SER A 96 14.80 -17.00 -26.50
N TRP A 97 14.84 -18.20 -27.09
CA TRP A 97 15.33 -19.40 -26.43
C TRP A 97 16.68 -19.17 -25.74
N THR A 98 16.69 -19.38 -24.44
CA THR A 98 17.88 -19.34 -23.58
C THR A 98 17.97 -20.61 -22.78
N THR A 99 19.19 -21.17 -22.66
CA THR A 99 19.40 -22.36 -21.83
C THR A 99 19.37 -21.97 -20.35
N GLY A 100 18.68 -22.76 -19.53
CA GLY A 100 18.68 -22.65 -18.08
C GLY A 100 19.99 -23.14 -17.46
N GLU A 101 20.00 -23.25 -16.13
CA GLU A 101 21.19 -23.71 -15.40
C GLU A 101 21.38 -25.23 -15.50
N THR A 102 20.29 -25.98 -15.69
CA THR A 102 20.33 -27.45 -15.80
C THR A 102 20.89 -27.88 -17.14
N SER A 103 22.07 -28.46 -17.12
CA SER A 103 22.68 -29.14 -18.26
C SER A 103 23.53 -30.32 -17.81
N GLY A 104 23.44 -31.45 -18.50
CA GLY A 104 24.23 -32.65 -18.23
C GLY A 104 23.40 -33.90 -17.97
N ASP A 105 24.01 -34.88 -17.32
CA ASP A 105 23.40 -36.19 -17.08
C ASP A 105 22.62 -36.20 -15.77
N LEU A 106 21.43 -36.79 -15.79
CA LEU A 106 20.61 -37.02 -14.59
C LEU A 106 20.66 -38.50 -14.19
N PRO A 107 21.35 -38.86 -13.08
CA PRO A 107 21.48 -40.25 -12.64
C PRO A 107 20.12 -40.90 -12.30
N PRO A 108 20.05 -42.27 -12.32
CA PRO A 108 18.85 -42.97 -11.90
C PRO A 108 18.41 -42.60 -10.48
N GLY A 109 17.11 -42.39 -10.27
CA GLY A 109 16.53 -42.05 -8.98
C GLY A 109 16.80 -40.63 -8.48
N SER A 110 17.56 -39.83 -9.25
CA SER A 110 17.87 -38.44 -8.91
C SER A 110 16.78 -37.50 -9.34
N SER A 111 16.70 -36.38 -8.63
CA SER A 111 15.84 -35.22 -8.96
C SER A 111 16.65 -33.95 -9.03
N ILE A 112 16.23 -33.00 -9.85
CA ILE A 112 16.79 -31.68 -9.95
C ILE A 112 15.65 -30.65 -9.91
N VAL A 113 15.88 -29.51 -9.26
CA VAL A 113 14.97 -28.38 -9.23
C VAL A 113 15.57 -27.28 -10.09
N GLU A 114 14.89 -26.93 -11.14
CA GLU A 114 15.25 -25.82 -12.04
C GLU A 114 14.40 -24.59 -11.69
N LEU A 115 15.06 -23.45 -11.46
CA LEU A 115 14.43 -22.15 -11.23
C LEU A 115 14.76 -21.23 -12.38
N TYR A 116 13.75 -20.57 -12.93
CA TYR A 116 13.96 -19.65 -14.04
C TYR A 116 13.78 -18.18 -13.60
N TYR A 117 14.82 -17.36 -13.83
CA TYR A 117 14.87 -15.94 -13.57
C TYR A 117 14.98 -15.19 -14.92
N PRO A 118 13.85 -14.68 -15.46
CA PRO A 118 13.82 -14.09 -16.81
C PRO A 118 14.56 -12.77 -16.87
N LYS A 119 15.45 -12.62 -17.84
CA LYS A 119 16.12 -11.35 -18.15
C LYS A 119 15.33 -10.59 -19.22
N PHE A 120 14.24 -9.96 -18.79
CA PHE A 120 13.42 -9.15 -19.69
C PHE A 120 14.22 -7.98 -20.27
N PRO A 121 13.99 -7.60 -21.55
CA PRO A 121 14.58 -6.41 -22.14
C PRO A 121 13.93 -5.14 -21.57
N GLU A 122 14.65 -4.02 -21.57
CA GLU A 122 14.17 -2.72 -21.05
C GLU A 122 12.85 -2.26 -21.66
N ARG A 123 12.60 -2.64 -22.95
CA ARG A 123 11.35 -2.29 -23.62
C ARG A 123 10.09 -2.79 -22.90
N ILE A 124 10.20 -3.72 -21.94
CA ILE A 124 9.08 -4.16 -21.11
C ILE A 124 8.47 -2.99 -20.31
N THR A 125 9.27 -1.98 -19.99
CA THR A 125 8.82 -0.75 -19.30
C THR A 125 7.98 0.19 -20.17
N ARG A 126 7.82 -0.12 -21.47
CA ARG A 126 6.93 0.62 -22.37
C ARG A 126 5.50 0.10 -22.37
N LEU A 127 5.23 -1.00 -21.67
CA LEU A 127 3.88 -1.52 -21.51
C LEU A 127 3.06 -0.55 -20.65
N ALA A 128 2.02 0.01 -21.23
CA ALA A 128 1.10 0.92 -20.52
C ALA A 128 0.08 0.15 -19.67
N ASN A 129 -0.36 -1.01 -20.15
CA ASN A 129 -1.39 -1.84 -19.51
C ASN A 129 -0.93 -3.30 -19.42
N GLN A 130 -1.59 -4.06 -18.56
CA GLN A 130 -1.34 -5.50 -18.44
C GLN A 130 -1.52 -6.23 -19.77
N THR A 131 -0.72 -7.26 -19.98
CA THR A 131 -0.81 -8.16 -21.14
C THR A 131 -0.53 -9.58 -20.70
N THR A 132 -1.10 -10.55 -21.42
CA THR A 132 -0.77 -11.98 -21.23
C THR A 132 0.47 -12.31 -22.02
N ALA A 133 1.37 -13.09 -21.42
CA ALA A 133 2.54 -13.66 -22.06
C ALA A 133 2.59 -15.17 -21.79
N SER A 134 3.19 -15.93 -22.70
CA SER A 134 3.37 -17.38 -22.54
C SER A 134 4.83 -17.70 -22.21
N LEU A 135 5.03 -18.51 -21.20
CA LEU A 135 6.32 -19.14 -20.91
C LEU A 135 6.38 -20.48 -21.62
N GLU A 136 7.38 -20.67 -22.48
CA GLU A 136 7.69 -21.95 -23.09
C GLU A 136 8.93 -22.56 -22.45
N ILE A 137 8.83 -23.79 -21.96
CA ILE A 137 9.91 -24.57 -21.33
C ILE A 137 10.19 -25.73 -22.23
N LYS A 138 11.38 -25.79 -22.79
CA LYS A 138 11.82 -26.89 -23.65
C LYS A 138 12.78 -27.81 -22.91
N LEU A 139 12.40 -29.08 -22.78
CA LEU A 139 13.22 -30.16 -22.28
C LEU A 139 13.82 -30.90 -23.46
N GLN A 140 15.13 -31.10 -23.47
CA GLN A 140 15.83 -31.93 -24.46
C GLN A 140 16.73 -32.91 -23.73
N TRP A 141 16.74 -34.19 -24.17
CA TRP A 141 17.60 -35.23 -23.61
C TRP A 141 17.84 -36.32 -24.62
N ARG A 142 18.86 -37.14 -24.37
CA ARG A 142 19.13 -38.35 -25.20
C ARG A 142 18.67 -39.60 -24.50
N GLU A 143 18.00 -40.47 -25.26
CA GLU A 143 17.74 -41.84 -24.87
C GLU A 143 19.01 -42.71 -25.03
N GLU A 144 18.97 -43.95 -24.52
CA GLU A 144 20.09 -44.90 -24.58
C GLU A 144 20.55 -45.22 -26.01
N ASN A 145 19.62 -45.22 -26.97
CA ASN A 145 19.90 -45.44 -28.39
C ASN A 145 20.52 -44.22 -29.07
N GLY A 146 20.80 -43.13 -28.30
CA GLY A 146 21.34 -41.86 -28.78
C GLY A 146 20.29 -40.95 -29.42
N GLN A 147 19.02 -41.35 -29.48
CA GLN A 147 17.95 -40.53 -30.03
C GLN A 147 17.69 -39.33 -29.17
N LEU A 148 17.69 -38.14 -29.78
CA LEU A 148 17.30 -36.91 -29.12
C LEU A 148 15.78 -36.87 -28.93
N ARG A 149 15.36 -36.60 -27.71
CA ARG A 149 13.96 -36.33 -27.35
C ARG A 149 13.79 -34.85 -27.01
N GLU A 150 12.63 -34.33 -27.35
CA GLU A 150 12.25 -32.96 -27.05
C GLU A 150 10.80 -32.93 -26.56
N GLN A 151 10.56 -32.11 -25.54
CA GLN A 151 9.22 -31.82 -25.03
C GLN A 151 9.14 -30.33 -24.73
N VAL A 152 8.06 -29.71 -25.19
CA VAL A 152 7.78 -28.31 -24.87
C VAL A 152 6.55 -28.24 -23.93
N ILE A 153 6.71 -27.55 -22.82
CA ILE A 153 5.66 -27.25 -21.84
C ILE A 153 5.34 -25.77 -22.01
N ARG A 154 4.06 -25.40 -21.94
CA ARG A 154 3.60 -24.01 -22.03
C ARG A 154 2.71 -23.67 -20.85
N ASP A 155 2.88 -22.46 -20.34
CA ASP A 155 2.02 -21.88 -19.30
C ASP A 155 1.94 -20.37 -19.50
N ASP A 156 0.82 -19.77 -19.13
CA ASP A 156 0.56 -18.35 -19.34
C ASP A 156 0.68 -17.58 -18.02
N PHE A 157 1.14 -16.34 -18.11
CA PHE A 157 1.22 -15.41 -16.99
C PHE A 157 0.93 -13.98 -17.44
N LEU A 158 0.62 -13.09 -16.48
CA LEU A 158 0.39 -11.69 -16.75
C LEU A 158 1.69 -10.88 -16.63
N ILE A 159 1.87 -9.90 -17.49
CA ILE A 159 2.85 -8.83 -17.33
C ILE A 159 2.06 -7.55 -17.07
N TYR A 160 2.18 -7.00 -15.87
CA TYR A 160 1.58 -5.72 -15.54
C TYR A 160 2.29 -4.56 -16.22
N GLY A 161 1.54 -3.52 -16.59
CA GLY A 161 2.07 -2.29 -17.17
C GLY A 161 3.01 -1.56 -16.20
N VAL A 162 3.78 -0.59 -16.73
CA VAL A 162 4.82 0.11 -15.95
C VAL A 162 4.27 0.89 -14.75
N ASN A 163 2.99 1.25 -14.80
CA ASN A 163 2.29 1.98 -13.73
C ASN A 163 1.33 1.10 -12.93
N GLU A 164 1.35 -0.22 -13.10
CA GLU A 164 0.46 -1.14 -12.40
C GLU A 164 1.23 -1.87 -11.29
N VAL A 165 0.99 -1.47 -10.04
CA VAL A 165 1.62 -2.05 -8.86
C VAL A 165 0.70 -3.10 -8.26
N GLN A 166 1.18 -4.33 -8.20
CA GLN A 166 0.53 -5.42 -7.47
C GLN A 166 1.12 -5.49 -6.05
N TYR A 167 0.29 -5.30 -5.03
CA TYR A 167 0.73 -5.31 -3.64
C TYR A 167 0.82 -6.71 -3.03
N SER A 168 0.05 -7.68 -3.57
CA SER A 168 0.09 -9.07 -3.13
C SER A 168 -0.16 -10.02 -4.30
N ASP A 169 0.53 -11.17 -4.32
CA ASP A 169 0.29 -12.29 -5.22
C ASP A 169 -0.37 -13.48 -4.52
N LEU A 170 -0.79 -13.31 -3.25
CA LEU A 170 -1.52 -14.32 -2.52
C LEU A 170 -2.99 -14.40 -2.98
N PRO A 171 -3.57 -15.58 -3.06
CA PRO A 171 -5.02 -15.77 -3.21
C PRO A 171 -5.78 -15.12 -2.03
N ALA A 172 -7.01 -14.68 -2.29
CA ALA A 172 -7.82 -13.99 -1.28
C ALA A 172 -8.10 -14.82 -0.03
N ASP A 173 -8.25 -16.14 -0.17
CA ASP A 173 -8.48 -17.10 0.90
C ASP A 173 -7.23 -17.43 1.73
N GLU A 174 -6.05 -17.07 1.24
CA GLU A 174 -4.77 -17.17 1.97
C GLU A 174 -4.41 -15.87 2.72
N MET A 175 -5.16 -14.78 2.52
CA MET A 175 -4.94 -13.51 3.20
C MET A 175 -5.60 -13.49 4.58
N LEU A 176 -4.85 -13.80 5.62
CA LEU A 176 -5.32 -13.90 7.00
C LEU A 176 -5.12 -12.61 7.80
N THR A 177 -4.15 -11.80 7.42
CA THR A 177 -3.77 -10.57 8.10
C THR A 177 -3.67 -9.38 7.15
N TRP A 178 -3.70 -8.16 7.67
CA TRP A 178 -3.45 -6.97 6.85
C TRP A 178 -2.10 -7.02 6.13
N TYR A 179 -1.08 -7.65 6.72
CA TYR A 179 0.27 -7.75 6.13
C TYR A 179 0.31 -8.65 4.90
N ASP A 180 -0.58 -9.62 4.77
CA ASP A 180 -0.64 -10.54 3.64
C ASP A 180 -1.00 -9.83 2.32
N GLN A 181 -1.72 -8.70 2.42
CA GLN A 181 -2.04 -7.83 1.28
C GLN A 181 -0.81 -7.07 0.74
N TRP A 182 0.32 -7.16 1.42
CA TRP A 182 1.52 -6.37 1.15
C TRP A 182 2.77 -7.23 0.96
N ASN A 183 2.61 -8.50 0.63
CA ASN A 183 3.75 -9.42 0.49
C ASN A 183 4.70 -9.05 -0.68
N LEU A 184 4.27 -8.13 -1.57
CA LEU A 184 5.04 -7.54 -2.66
C LEU A 184 5.29 -6.04 -2.48
N ALA A 185 4.99 -5.46 -1.31
CA ALA A 185 5.11 -4.02 -1.06
C ALA A 185 6.51 -3.46 -1.37
N GLN A 186 7.57 -4.24 -1.18
CA GLN A 186 8.95 -3.84 -1.44
C GLN A 186 9.22 -3.49 -2.92
N PHE A 187 8.38 -3.95 -3.86
CA PHE A 187 8.47 -3.54 -5.25
C PHE A 187 8.20 -2.05 -5.46
N VAL A 188 7.48 -1.39 -4.55
CA VAL A 188 7.29 0.07 -4.56
C VAL A 188 8.65 0.81 -4.60
N ILE A 189 9.70 0.23 -4.01
CA ILE A 189 11.05 0.80 -4.04
C ILE A 189 11.61 0.89 -5.47
N CYS A 190 11.23 -0.02 -6.36
CA CYS A 190 11.63 0.06 -7.77
C CYS A 190 11.06 1.31 -8.48
N MET A 191 9.96 1.87 -7.98
CA MET A 191 9.37 3.10 -8.52
C MET A 191 10.04 4.38 -8.02
N VAL A 192 10.90 4.30 -6.99
CA VAL A 192 11.72 5.43 -6.55
C VAL A 192 12.86 5.62 -7.57
N THR A 193 12.79 6.69 -8.37
CA THR A 193 13.65 6.93 -9.54
C THR A 193 14.50 8.20 -9.40
N PRO A 194 15.46 8.27 -8.45
CA PRO A 194 16.25 9.46 -8.17
C PRO A 194 17.13 9.87 -9.37
N ASN A 195 17.55 8.88 -10.17
CA ASN A 195 18.41 9.12 -11.32
C ASN A 195 17.67 9.57 -12.58
N ASP A 196 16.33 9.61 -12.56
CA ASP A 196 15.53 10.11 -13.64
C ASP A 196 15.87 11.58 -13.94
N PRO A 197 16.15 11.94 -15.22
CA PRO A 197 16.50 13.32 -15.57
C PRO A 197 15.47 14.37 -15.12
N ILE A 198 14.17 14.04 -15.17
CA ILE A 198 13.11 14.95 -14.72
C ILE A 198 13.19 15.17 -13.19
N VAL A 199 13.43 14.10 -12.42
CA VAL A 199 13.59 14.18 -10.96
C VAL A 199 14.84 15.01 -10.62
N LYS A 200 15.94 14.83 -11.35
CA LYS A 200 17.17 15.63 -11.17
C LYS A 200 16.93 17.12 -11.41
N GLU A 201 16.27 17.50 -12.49
CA GLU A 201 15.95 18.90 -12.78
C GLU A 201 15.00 19.49 -11.71
N TYR A 202 14.01 18.70 -11.26
CA TYR A 202 13.10 19.12 -10.20
C TYR A 202 13.83 19.33 -8.87
N ALA A 203 14.71 18.41 -8.48
CA ALA A 203 15.56 18.53 -7.30
C ALA A 203 16.51 19.74 -7.39
N ALA A 204 17.09 19.98 -8.57
CA ALA A 204 17.95 21.15 -8.82
C ALA A 204 17.16 22.47 -8.67
N ALA A 205 15.93 22.54 -9.15
CA ALA A 205 15.06 23.71 -8.97
C ALA A 205 14.76 23.99 -7.49
N ILE A 206 14.51 22.94 -6.70
CA ILE A 206 14.31 23.05 -5.24
C ILE A 206 15.58 23.59 -4.55
N THR A 207 16.73 22.96 -4.78
CA THR A 207 17.98 23.32 -4.10
C THR A 207 18.48 24.71 -4.47
N LYS A 208 18.21 25.18 -5.70
CA LYS A 208 18.52 26.54 -6.13
C LYS A 208 17.88 27.61 -5.24
N ARG A 209 16.69 27.35 -4.66
CA ARG A 209 15.98 28.30 -3.77
C ARG A 209 16.68 28.53 -2.44
N ILE A 210 17.42 27.53 -1.96
CA ILE A 210 18.19 27.59 -0.69
C ILE A 210 19.68 27.80 -0.92
N GLY A 211 20.10 28.13 -2.14
CA GLY A 211 21.52 28.35 -2.45
C GLY A 211 22.38 27.10 -2.46
N GLY A 212 21.78 25.92 -2.58
CA GLY A 212 22.41 24.60 -2.49
C GLY A 212 22.15 23.92 -1.14
N THR A 213 22.56 22.65 -1.03
CA THR A 213 22.42 21.88 0.22
C THR A 213 23.56 20.90 0.38
N LEU A 214 23.96 20.64 1.63
CA LEU A 214 24.86 19.57 2.05
C LEU A 214 24.12 18.51 2.90
N ALA A 215 22.80 18.59 2.99
CA ALA A 215 21.98 17.72 3.84
C ALA A 215 22.25 16.22 3.65
N GLY A 216 22.39 15.78 2.39
CA GLY A 216 22.70 14.38 2.07
C GLY A 216 24.10 13.92 2.46
N VAL A 217 25.06 14.85 2.60
CA VAL A 217 26.44 14.54 3.00
C VAL A 217 26.59 14.59 4.52
N THR A 218 26.06 15.66 5.13
CA THR A 218 26.23 15.91 6.56
C THR A 218 25.30 15.10 7.42
N GLN A 219 24.12 14.73 6.90
CA GLN A 219 23.01 14.13 7.64
C GLN A 219 22.63 14.97 8.89
N ASP A 220 22.90 16.28 8.83
CA ASP A 220 22.54 17.21 9.90
C ASP A 220 21.02 17.43 9.92
N PRO A 221 20.34 17.20 11.05
CA PRO A 221 18.89 17.30 11.14
C PRO A 221 18.33 18.66 10.71
N ARG A 222 19.06 19.75 10.96
CA ARG A 222 18.62 21.11 10.60
C ARG A 222 18.65 21.31 9.08
N GLN A 223 19.74 20.88 8.43
CA GLN A 223 19.89 20.97 6.98
C GLN A 223 18.90 20.06 6.25
N VAL A 224 18.64 18.87 6.80
CA VAL A 224 17.62 17.96 6.23
C VAL A 224 16.22 18.57 6.37
N LEU A 225 15.87 19.15 7.52
CA LEU A 225 14.59 19.84 7.70
C LEU A 225 14.45 21.06 6.79
N GLU A 226 15.52 21.85 6.60
CA GLU A 226 15.52 22.98 5.67
C GLU A 226 15.27 22.51 4.23
N LEU A 227 15.92 21.44 3.79
CA LEU A 227 15.70 20.83 2.48
C LEU A 227 14.28 20.28 2.34
N MET A 228 13.76 19.60 3.35
CA MET A 228 12.39 19.10 3.38
C MET A 228 11.38 20.26 3.26
N LYS A 229 11.63 21.35 4.01
CA LYS A 229 10.79 22.54 3.93
C LYS A 229 10.84 23.18 2.55
N ALA A 230 12.01 23.34 1.97
CA ALA A 230 12.18 23.85 0.61
C ALA A 230 11.44 22.99 -0.43
N THR A 231 11.47 21.67 -0.26
CA THR A 231 10.74 20.72 -1.11
C THR A 231 9.22 20.91 -0.98
N TYR A 232 8.72 21.01 0.25
CA TYR A 232 7.31 21.23 0.54
C TYR A 232 6.80 22.56 -0.06
N ASP A 233 7.52 23.64 0.23
CA ASP A 233 7.16 24.99 -0.23
C ASP A 233 7.22 25.08 -1.77
N TYR A 234 8.24 24.46 -2.40
CA TYR A 234 8.34 24.41 -3.85
C TYR A 234 7.16 23.70 -4.49
N MET A 235 6.83 22.51 -3.99
CA MET A 235 5.67 21.74 -4.49
C MET A 235 4.37 22.52 -4.33
N PHE A 236 4.16 23.12 -3.16
CA PHE A 236 2.97 23.92 -2.87
C PHE A 236 2.85 25.14 -3.79
N GLU A 237 3.93 25.92 -3.92
CA GLU A 237 3.95 27.18 -4.68
C GLU A 237 3.82 26.92 -6.19
N THR A 238 4.50 25.90 -6.74
CA THR A 238 4.39 25.54 -8.16
C THR A 238 3.10 24.81 -8.51
N GLY A 239 2.19 24.70 -7.54
CA GLY A 239 0.83 24.22 -7.77
C GLY A 239 0.67 22.72 -7.82
N MET A 240 1.63 21.93 -7.31
CA MET A 240 1.45 20.48 -7.12
C MET A 240 0.20 20.21 -6.29
N ARG A 241 -0.59 19.21 -6.68
CA ARG A 241 -1.85 18.87 -6.01
C ARG A 241 -1.91 17.39 -5.66
N TYR A 242 -2.58 17.10 -4.55
CA TYR A 242 -3.04 15.76 -4.26
C TYR A 242 -4.28 15.44 -5.11
N ALA A 243 -4.21 14.36 -5.86
CA ALA A 243 -5.35 13.82 -6.61
C ALA A 243 -5.99 12.71 -5.76
N SER A 244 -7.19 12.97 -5.24
CA SER A 244 -7.94 11.92 -4.53
C SER A 244 -8.41 10.87 -5.54
N SER A 245 -8.03 9.62 -5.35
CA SER A 245 -8.64 8.45 -6.00
C SER A 245 -8.86 7.35 -4.97
N GLU A 246 -9.51 6.27 -5.36
CA GLU A 246 -9.58 5.05 -4.56
C GLU A 246 -8.15 4.61 -4.24
N GLY A 247 -7.83 4.59 -2.96
CA GLY A 247 -6.45 4.53 -2.48
C GLY A 247 -5.95 3.11 -2.19
N VAL A 248 -4.89 3.07 -1.46
CA VAL A 248 -4.24 1.92 -0.84
C VAL A 248 -5.26 1.03 -0.12
N PRO A 249 -5.18 -0.32 -0.17
CA PRO A 249 -6.12 -1.23 0.49
C PRO A 249 -6.43 -0.83 1.94
N THR A 250 -7.71 -0.71 2.27
CA THR A 250 -8.17 -0.20 3.58
C THR A 250 -8.56 -1.31 4.54
N SER A 251 -8.97 -2.46 4.02
CA SER A 251 -9.46 -3.58 4.83
C SER A 251 -8.84 -4.91 4.40
N ILE A 252 -8.79 -5.87 5.30
CA ILE A 252 -8.36 -7.24 5.01
C ILE A 252 -9.32 -7.86 3.99
N GLY A 253 -8.76 -8.48 2.94
CA GLY A 253 -9.54 -9.15 1.90
C GLY A 253 -10.13 -8.21 0.82
N ASP A 254 -9.78 -6.93 0.80
CA ASP A 254 -10.14 -6.05 -0.31
C ASP A 254 -9.25 -6.34 -1.53
N THR A 255 -9.61 -7.37 -2.29
CA THR A 255 -8.87 -7.80 -3.48
C THR A 255 -8.97 -6.82 -4.65
N ARG A 256 -9.94 -5.90 -4.64
CA ARG A 256 -10.14 -4.91 -5.72
C ARG A 256 -9.02 -3.87 -5.79
N THR A 257 -8.32 -3.67 -4.68
CA THR A 257 -7.25 -2.68 -4.55
C THR A 257 -5.85 -3.30 -4.47
N LEU A 258 -5.71 -4.62 -4.67
CA LEU A 258 -4.41 -5.31 -4.70
C LEU A 258 -3.54 -4.91 -5.88
N VAL A 259 -4.15 -4.44 -6.97
CA VAL A 259 -3.46 -3.84 -8.12
C VAL A 259 -3.91 -2.39 -8.22
N GLN A 260 -2.96 -1.47 -8.12
CA GLN A 260 -3.21 -0.04 -8.19
C GLN A 260 -2.42 0.59 -9.33
N THR A 261 -3.03 1.52 -10.05
CA THR A 261 -2.29 2.39 -10.96
C THR A 261 -1.52 3.42 -10.15
N VAL A 262 -0.19 3.38 -10.23
CA VAL A 262 0.75 4.28 -9.55
C VAL A 262 1.73 4.83 -10.59
N ARG A 263 1.69 6.13 -10.81
CA ARG A 263 2.55 6.79 -11.79
C ARG A 263 3.96 6.98 -11.24
N LEU A 264 4.93 6.91 -12.14
CA LEU A 264 6.32 7.22 -11.83
C LEU A 264 6.52 8.70 -11.47
N PRO A 265 7.55 9.06 -10.69
CA PRO A 265 7.86 10.46 -10.33
C PRO A 265 7.88 11.42 -11.52
N ARG A 266 8.41 11.00 -12.69
CA ARG A 266 8.42 11.81 -13.92
C ARG A 266 7.03 12.23 -14.39
N ASP A 267 6.05 11.33 -14.26
CA ASP A 267 4.68 11.57 -14.69
C ASP A 267 3.93 12.44 -13.68
N VAL A 268 4.21 12.25 -12.38
CA VAL A 268 3.68 13.09 -11.30
C VAL A 268 4.20 14.53 -11.43
N ILE A 269 5.49 14.71 -11.69
CA ILE A 269 6.07 16.03 -11.96
C ILE A 269 5.42 16.62 -13.21
N SER A 270 5.32 15.86 -14.30
CA SER A 270 4.78 16.36 -15.58
C SER A 270 3.31 16.76 -15.48
N SER A 271 2.48 16.00 -14.74
CA SER A 271 1.06 16.30 -14.56
C SER A 271 0.76 17.26 -13.40
N ASN A 272 1.75 17.55 -12.56
CA ASN A 272 1.67 18.39 -11.37
C ASN A 272 0.60 17.98 -10.37
N ASN A 273 0.34 16.68 -10.26
CA ASN A 273 -0.58 16.09 -9.28
C ASN A 273 -0.21 14.64 -9.01
N GLY A 274 -0.59 14.13 -7.83
CA GLY A 274 -0.32 12.73 -7.47
C GLY A 274 -1.23 12.20 -6.37
N LEU A 275 -1.36 10.87 -6.32
CA LEU A 275 -1.96 10.13 -5.22
C LEU A 275 -1.05 10.18 -3.98
N CYS A 276 -1.54 9.76 -2.81
CA CYS A 276 -0.69 9.71 -1.60
C CYS A 276 0.58 8.89 -1.82
N ILE A 277 0.47 7.70 -2.40
CA ILE A 277 1.61 6.83 -2.70
C ILE A 277 2.54 7.43 -3.77
N GLU A 278 1.99 8.06 -4.80
CA GLU A 278 2.75 8.72 -5.86
C GLU A 278 3.55 9.91 -5.32
N LEU A 279 2.93 10.73 -4.47
CA LEU A 279 3.61 11.83 -3.79
C LEU A 279 4.69 11.32 -2.84
N ALA A 280 4.43 10.24 -2.10
CA ALA A 280 5.44 9.63 -1.23
C ALA A 280 6.65 9.11 -2.02
N ILE A 281 6.42 8.44 -3.15
CA ILE A 281 7.48 7.98 -4.05
C ILE A 281 8.24 9.16 -4.66
N LEU A 282 7.55 10.24 -5.05
CA LEU A 282 8.18 11.46 -5.57
C LEU A 282 9.07 12.12 -4.52
N TRP A 283 8.59 12.29 -3.29
CA TRP A 283 9.37 12.82 -2.17
C TRP A 283 10.62 11.97 -1.92
N ALA A 284 10.46 10.64 -1.83
CA ALA A 284 11.58 9.73 -1.67
C ALA A 284 12.59 9.85 -2.82
N SER A 285 12.12 10.00 -4.07
CA SER A 285 12.99 10.14 -5.24
C SER A 285 13.79 11.45 -5.24
N ILE A 286 13.16 12.56 -4.87
CA ILE A 286 13.82 13.88 -4.78
C ILE A 286 14.89 13.87 -3.69
N LEU A 287 14.53 13.41 -2.50
CA LEU A 287 15.44 13.47 -1.35
C LEU A 287 16.56 12.43 -1.43
N ASP A 288 16.30 11.26 -2.00
CA ASP A 288 17.33 10.26 -2.29
C ASP A 288 18.30 10.75 -3.39
N GLN A 289 17.81 11.48 -4.43
CA GLN A 289 18.67 12.16 -5.39
C GLN A 289 19.64 13.16 -4.72
N LEU A 290 19.21 13.77 -3.63
CA LEU A 290 20.00 14.72 -2.85
C LEU A 290 20.79 14.05 -1.70
N GLY A 291 20.85 12.71 -1.67
CA GLY A 291 21.64 11.91 -0.75
C GLY A 291 21.02 11.68 0.63
N CYS A 292 19.75 12.05 0.85
CA CYS A 292 19.08 11.79 2.12
C CYS A 292 18.63 10.32 2.23
N GLN A 293 18.61 9.79 3.45
CA GLN A 293 18.05 8.48 3.72
C GLN A 293 16.51 8.58 3.82
N THR A 294 15.82 7.82 2.99
CA THR A 294 14.37 7.90 2.87
C THR A 294 13.68 6.56 3.08
N TYR A 295 12.45 6.65 3.59
CA TYR A 295 11.57 5.51 3.79
C TYR A 295 10.19 5.85 3.24
N ILE A 296 9.51 4.84 2.69
CA ILE A 296 8.10 4.92 2.33
C ILE A 296 7.32 4.17 3.41
N LEU A 297 6.36 4.83 4.02
CA LEU A 297 5.44 4.22 4.96
C LEU A 297 4.11 3.95 4.27
N LEU A 298 3.66 2.71 4.39
CA LEU A 298 2.35 2.24 3.94
C LEU A 298 1.51 1.89 5.18
N ARG A 299 0.27 2.33 5.19
CA ARG A 299 -0.72 2.01 6.20
C ARG A 299 -2.11 1.85 5.58
N PRO A 300 -3.12 1.37 6.28
CA PRO A 300 -4.48 1.28 5.71
C PRO A 300 -4.94 2.59 5.08
N GLY A 301 -5.21 2.56 3.77
CA GLY A 301 -5.73 3.68 3.00
C GLY A 301 -4.79 4.86 2.76
N HIS A 302 -3.49 4.79 3.13
CA HIS A 302 -2.59 5.93 2.98
C HIS A 302 -1.10 5.56 2.88
N ALA A 303 -0.32 6.49 2.34
CA ALA A 303 1.14 6.41 2.29
C ALA A 303 1.77 7.78 2.47
N PHE A 304 2.95 7.84 3.11
CA PHE A 304 3.76 9.05 3.23
C PHE A 304 5.25 8.71 3.36
N THR A 305 6.10 9.75 3.31
CA THR A 305 7.56 9.59 3.35
C THR A 305 8.09 9.90 4.75
N ILE A 306 9.13 9.16 5.15
CA ILE A 306 9.95 9.47 6.33
C ILE A 306 11.36 9.75 5.82
N VAL A 307 12.01 10.78 6.38
CA VAL A 307 13.40 11.13 6.09
C VAL A 307 14.20 10.97 7.37
N GLN A 308 15.29 10.22 7.30
CA GLN A 308 16.21 10.07 8.43
C GLN A 308 17.35 11.09 8.33
N ALA A 309 17.69 11.71 9.44
CA ALA A 309 18.84 12.58 9.59
C ALA A 309 19.53 12.30 10.94
N GLY A 310 20.73 11.75 10.91
CA GLY A 310 21.38 11.21 12.10
C GLY A 310 20.48 10.16 12.77
N ASP A 311 20.21 10.33 14.05
CA ASP A 311 19.34 9.42 14.82
C ASP A 311 17.86 9.83 14.81
N GLN A 312 17.49 10.88 14.06
CA GLN A 312 16.13 11.41 14.02
C GLN A 312 15.39 11.01 12.74
N ASN A 313 14.08 10.79 12.87
CA ASN A 313 13.19 10.48 11.76
C ASN A 313 12.13 11.58 11.64
N PHE A 314 12.00 12.13 10.44
CA PHE A 314 11.07 13.20 10.11
C PHE A 314 10.04 12.69 9.10
N PRO A 315 8.86 12.26 9.56
CA PRO A 315 7.76 11.93 8.64
C PRO A 315 7.13 13.20 8.08
N ILE A 316 6.64 13.14 6.85
CA ILE A 316 5.96 14.25 6.17
C ILE A 316 4.64 13.81 5.55
N GLU A 317 3.56 14.50 5.89
CA GLU A 317 2.25 14.32 5.23
C GLU A 317 2.30 14.95 3.83
N CYS A 318 2.64 14.15 2.83
CA CYS A 318 2.87 14.61 1.47
C CYS A 318 1.60 15.22 0.83
N THR A 319 0.41 14.82 1.27
CA THR A 319 -0.86 15.31 0.72
C THR A 319 -1.28 16.67 1.27
N ALA A 320 -0.63 17.14 2.34
CA ALA A 320 -0.90 18.43 2.98
C ALA A 320 -0.60 19.64 2.09
N ILE A 321 0.14 19.46 0.98
CA ILE A 321 0.29 20.45 -0.10
C ILE A 321 -1.06 20.86 -0.72
N THR A 322 -2.11 20.03 -0.54
CA THR A 322 -3.49 20.35 -0.91
C THR A 322 -4.31 20.46 0.37
N PRO A 323 -4.56 21.66 0.90
CA PRO A 323 -5.16 21.85 2.22
C PRO A 323 -6.44 21.04 2.43
N LYS A 324 -7.33 21.03 1.46
CA LYS A 324 -8.59 20.27 1.48
C LYS A 324 -8.40 18.75 1.62
N ALA A 325 -7.27 18.21 1.19
CA ALA A 325 -6.97 16.77 1.32
C ALA A 325 -6.82 16.34 2.78
N VAL A 326 -6.36 17.25 3.62
CA VAL A 326 -6.16 17.04 5.06
C VAL A 326 -7.20 17.77 5.90
N GLY A 327 -8.30 18.20 5.27
CA GLY A 327 -9.41 18.88 5.95
C GLY A 327 -9.12 20.33 6.37
N ALA A 328 -8.09 20.96 5.82
CA ALA A 328 -7.77 22.36 6.10
C ALA A 328 -8.38 23.31 5.06
N ASN A 329 -8.85 24.48 5.50
CA ASN A 329 -9.40 25.52 4.64
C ASN A 329 -8.35 26.55 4.18
N SER A 330 -7.17 26.53 4.77
CA SER A 330 -6.04 27.43 4.48
C SER A 330 -4.78 26.61 4.19
N PRO A 331 -3.74 27.20 3.58
CA PRO A 331 -2.45 26.55 3.40
C PRO A 331 -1.93 25.94 4.69
N VAL A 332 -1.49 24.68 4.62
CA VAL A 332 -0.91 23.95 5.76
C VAL A 332 0.58 24.27 5.81
N PRO A 333 1.11 24.81 6.90
CA PRO A 333 2.56 25.02 7.04
C PRO A 333 3.31 23.69 7.07
N PHE A 334 4.57 23.69 6.63
CA PHE A 334 5.44 22.52 6.61
C PHE A 334 5.51 21.83 7.99
N GLU A 335 5.70 22.63 9.04
CA GLU A 335 5.82 22.13 10.43
C GLU A 335 4.55 21.37 10.85
N LYS A 336 3.39 21.86 10.39
CA LYS A 336 2.11 21.19 10.65
C LYS A 336 1.97 19.91 9.87
N ALA A 337 2.45 19.85 8.62
CA ALA A 337 2.47 18.62 7.82
C ALA A 337 3.37 17.55 8.44
N VAL A 338 4.52 17.93 8.99
CA VAL A 338 5.40 17.03 9.77
C VAL A 338 4.70 16.54 11.04
N GLN A 339 4.05 17.43 11.79
CA GLN A 339 3.30 17.07 13.00
C GLN A 339 2.17 16.09 12.69
N MET A 340 1.41 16.31 11.61
CA MET A 340 0.32 15.43 11.20
C MET A 340 0.81 14.03 10.89
N ALA A 341 1.91 13.89 10.15
CA ALA A 341 2.52 12.59 9.85
C ALA A 341 3.06 11.90 11.11
N SER A 342 3.65 12.68 12.04
CA SER A 342 4.14 12.17 13.32
C SER A 342 3.02 11.63 14.21
N ASP A 343 1.92 12.37 14.30
CA ASP A 343 0.73 11.97 15.05
C ASP A 343 0.10 10.70 14.45
N ASP A 344 0.04 10.64 13.12
CA ASP A 344 -0.48 9.48 12.40
C ASP A 344 0.40 8.24 12.64
N LEU A 345 1.71 8.37 12.51
CA LEU A 345 2.68 7.29 12.74
C LEU A 345 2.56 6.69 14.15
N GLN A 346 2.30 7.50 15.17
CA GLN A 346 2.12 7.04 16.56
C GLN A 346 0.80 6.31 16.77
N LYS A 347 -0.27 6.70 16.07
CA LYS A 347 -1.62 6.14 16.24
C LYS A 347 -1.84 4.86 15.45
N GLN A 348 -1.05 4.59 14.39
CA GLN A 348 -1.29 3.46 13.51
C GLN A 348 -0.78 2.14 14.08
N GLN A 349 -1.69 1.17 14.19
CA GLN A 349 -1.37 -0.21 14.59
C GLN A 349 -0.73 -0.99 13.44
N TYR A 350 -1.25 -0.84 12.22
CA TYR A 350 -0.78 -1.55 11.03
C TYR A 350 0.01 -0.60 10.14
N LYS A 351 1.29 -0.91 9.92
CA LYS A 351 2.20 -0.13 9.09
C LYS A 351 3.33 -0.97 8.54
N ILE A 352 3.76 -0.64 7.34
CA ILE A 352 4.96 -1.18 6.68
C ILE A 352 5.88 0.01 6.41
N VAL A 353 7.13 -0.11 6.82
CA VAL A 353 8.16 0.91 6.58
C VAL A 353 9.20 0.31 5.65
N LEU A 354 9.35 0.89 4.47
CA LEU A 354 10.24 0.43 3.42
C LEU A 354 11.44 1.38 3.32
N SER A 355 12.62 0.95 3.75
CA SER A 355 13.87 1.71 3.57
C SER A 355 14.29 1.66 2.10
N VAL A 356 14.37 2.82 1.44
CA VAL A 356 14.75 2.92 0.03
C VAL A 356 16.17 2.38 -0.18
N GLN A 357 17.13 2.83 0.62
CA GLN A 357 18.53 2.44 0.49
C GLN A 357 18.76 0.96 0.80
N GLN A 358 18.10 0.44 1.85
CA GLN A 358 18.25 -0.97 2.24
C GLN A 358 17.72 -1.89 1.14
N TYR A 359 16.49 -1.67 0.65
CA TYR A 359 15.92 -2.53 -0.39
C TYR A 359 16.68 -2.42 -1.71
N ARG A 360 17.18 -1.22 -2.05
CA ARG A 360 18.03 -1.04 -3.22
C ARG A 360 19.33 -1.86 -3.13
N SER A 361 19.97 -1.86 -1.97
CA SER A 361 21.17 -2.69 -1.74
C SER A 361 20.88 -4.19 -1.82
N GLN A 362 19.63 -4.60 -1.61
CA GLN A 362 19.14 -5.96 -1.78
C GLN A 362 18.73 -6.29 -3.23
N GLY A 363 18.85 -5.34 -4.17
CA GLY A 363 18.58 -5.57 -5.59
C GLY A 363 17.22 -5.08 -6.11
N TYR A 364 16.42 -4.37 -5.30
CA TYR A 364 15.19 -3.70 -5.78
C TYR A 364 15.55 -2.41 -6.53
N ALA A 365 16.06 -2.60 -7.74
CA ALA A 365 16.55 -1.51 -8.57
C ALA A 365 15.44 -0.84 -9.38
N SER A 366 15.57 0.46 -9.59
CA SER A 366 14.69 1.23 -10.48
C SER A 366 14.82 0.74 -11.93
N PRO A 367 13.74 0.78 -12.71
CA PRO A 367 13.77 0.42 -14.12
C PRO A 367 14.58 1.44 -14.94
N GLU A 368 15.09 0.99 -16.09
CA GLU A 368 15.50 1.93 -17.13
C GLU A 368 14.24 2.51 -17.79
N LEU A 369 14.21 3.82 -17.94
CA LEU A 369 13.07 4.55 -18.50
C LEU A 369 13.46 5.22 -19.81
N PRO A 370 12.50 5.43 -20.73
CA PRO A 370 12.77 6.14 -21.99
C PRO A 370 13.40 7.51 -21.76
N GLU A 371 14.26 7.93 -22.68
CA GLU A 371 14.84 9.26 -22.68
C GLU A 371 13.78 10.36 -22.74
N VAL A 372 14.08 11.52 -22.18
CA VAL A 372 13.21 12.68 -22.14
C VAL A 372 13.94 13.91 -22.67
N ASP A 373 13.19 14.83 -23.25
CA ASP A 373 13.68 16.13 -23.70
C ASP A 373 13.86 17.07 -22.51
N ILE A 374 15.10 17.22 -22.06
CA ILE A 374 15.45 17.99 -20.86
C ILE A 374 15.13 19.48 -21.03
N ASP A 375 15.26 20.04 -22.23
CA ASP A 375 14.97 21.46 -22.45
C ASP A 375 13.47 21.75 -22.33
N LYS A 376 12.62 20.80 -22.73
CA LYS A 376 11.17 20.88 -22.45
C LYS A 376 10.87 20.80 -20.96
N VAL A 377 11.57 19.92 -20.22
CA VAL A 377 11.41 19.80 -18.77
C VAL A 377 11.79 21.11 -18.09
N LYS A 378 12.96 21.68 -18.39
CA LYS A 378 13.41 22.97 -17.84
C LYS A 378 12.43 24.10 -18.15
N SER A 379 11.94 24.15 -19.38
CA SER A 379 10.96 25.16 -19.81
C SER A 379 9.64 25.02 -19.04
N MET A 380 9.17 23.79 -18.82
CA MET A 380 7.96 23.50 -18.04
C MET A 380 8.14 23.95 -16.58
N LEU A 381 9.26 23.61 -15.93
CA LEU A 381 9.52 24.02 -14.55
C LEU A 381 9.63 25.54 -14.41
N ALA A 382 10.36 26.19 -15.33
CA ALA A 382 10.48 27.65 -15.34
C ALA A 382 9.14 28.37 -15.55
N SER A 383 8.24 27.82 -16.38
CA SER A 383 6.88 28.35 -16.54
C SER A 383 6.10 28.30 -15.22
N ARG A 384 6.14 27.17 -14.52
CA ARG A 384 5.46 26.99 -13.22
C ARG A 384 6.02 27.93 -12.13
N GLU A 385 7.34 28.10 -12.10
CA GLU A 385 7.98 29.04 -11.17
C GLU A 385 7.55 30.49 -11.45
N LYS A 386 7.44 30.87 -12.72
CA LYS A 386 6.96 32.19 -13.13
C LYS A 386 5.49 32.42 -12.75
N GLU A 387 4.64 31.43 -13.00
CA GLU A 387 3.23 31.45 -12.59
C GLU A 387 3.07 31.55 -11.07
N ALA A 388 3.88 30.78 -10.33
CA ALA A 388 3.93 30.85 -8.85
C ALA A 388 4.36 32.25 -8.37
N GLY A 389 5.41 32.81 -8.96
CA GLY A 389 5.90 34.17 -8.64
C GLY A 389 4.87 35.25 -8.92
N SER A 390 4.16 35.18 -10.05
CA SER A 390 3.08 36.14 -10.37
C SER A 390 1.90 35.99 -9.40
N SER A 391 1.50 34.76 -9.09
CA SER A 391 0.42 34.49 -8.14
C SER A 391 0.73 34.97 -6.70
N LEU A 392 1.99 34.88 -6.27
CA LEU A 392 2.44 35.43 -4.97
C LEU A 392 2.47 36.95 -4.98
N ALA A 393 2.98 37.55 -6.07
CA ALA A 393 3.00 38.99 -6.23
C ALA A 393 1.58 39.58 -6.29
N ASP A 394 0.65 38.90 -6.97
CA ASP A 394 -0.76 39.32 -7.03
C ASP A 394 -1.45 39.18 -5.68
N ARG A 395 -1.17 38.13 -4.92
CA ARG A 395 -1.66 37.98 -3.54
C ARG A 395 -1.08 39.04 -2.61
N GLN A 396 0.19 39.41 -2.76
CA GLN A 396 0.81 40.49 -2.03
C GLN A 396 0.20 41.86 -2.41
N ARG A 397 -0.02 42.11 -3.72
CA ARG A 397 -0.70 43.34 -4.19
C ARG A 397 -2.13 43.44 -3.68
N LEU A 398 -2.87 42.32 -3.69
CA LEU A 398 -4.22 42.27 -3.12
C LEU A 398 -4.22 42.50 -1.61
N ARG A 399 -3.24 41.96 -0.86
CA ARG A 399 -3.06 42.27 0.56
C ARG A 399 -2.74 43.74 0.79
N VAL A 400 -1.77 44.29 0.07
CA VAL A 400 -1.39 45.71 0.17
C VAL A 400 -2.55 46.61 -0.26
N ALA A 401 -3.31 46.26 -1.29
CA ALA A 401 -4.51 46.99 -1.70
C ALA A 401 -5.60 46.93 -0.63
N GLN A 402 -5.82 45.76 -0.03
CA GLN A 402 -6.76 45.61 1.10
C GLN A 402 -6.29 46.35 2.36
N GLU A 403 -4.99 46.38 2.63
CA GLU A 403 -4.41 47.17 3.74
C GLU A 403 -4.47 48.69 3.45
N GLN A 404 -4.38 49.11 2.18
CA GLN A 404 -4.52 50.52 1.76
C GLN A 404 -5.99 51.00 1.71
N GLU A 405 -6.92 50.16 1.27
CA GLU A 405 -8.36 50.42 1.32
C GLU A 405 -8.88 50.41 2.78
N GLY A 406 -8.28 49.57 3.65
CA GLY A 406 -8.57 49.53 5.08
C GLY A 406 -8.09 50.78 5.85
N GLN A 407 -7.12 51.57 5.31
CA GLN A 407 -6.64 52.81 5.92
C GLN A 407 -7.45 54.08 5.51
N GLN A 408 -8.32 54.01 4.51
CA GLN A 408 -9.17 55.12 4.06
C GLN A 408 -10.65 55.01 4.44
N GLY A 409 -11.05 53.97 5.17
CA GLY A 409 -12.42 53.74 5.63
C GLY A 409 -12.46 53.38 7.11
N GLN A 410 -12.58 54.38 7.94
CA GLN A 410 -13.07 54.38 9.32
C GLN A 410 -12.77 53.18 10.23
N GLU A 411 -12.20 53.53 11.39
CA GLU A 411 -12.44 52.86 12.66
C GLU A 411 -13.80 52.15 12.71
N GLY A 412 -13.77 50.86 12.53
CA GLY A 412 -14.90 49.96 12.68
C GLY A 412 -14.39 48.56 12.92
N ASN A 413 -14.34 48.16 14.19
CA ASN A 413 -14.06 46.82 14.70
C ASN A 413 -14.49 45.70 13.76
N GLY A 414 -13.57 45.13 12.99
CA GLY A 414 -13.73 43.88 12.24
C GLY A 414 -12.78 42.81 12.78
N GLN A 415 -12.92 42.42 14.03
CA GLN A 415 -12.52 41.08 14.47
C GLN A 415 -13.31 40.11 13.61
N GLU A 416 -12.62 39.20 12.89
CA GLU A 416 -13.24 37.93 12.47
C GLU A 416 -13.83 37.32 13.72
N GLN A 417 -15.13 37.53 13.92
CA GLN A 417 -15.86 36.92 15.01
C GLN A 417 -15.82 35.41 14.75
N GLN A 418 -15.02 34.70 15.54
CA GLN A 418 -15.28 33.27 15.77
C GLN A 418 -16.80 33.19 16.06
N PRO A 419 -17.52 32.24 15.42
CA PRO A 419 -18.94 32.11 15.66
C PRO A 419 -19.17 32.07 17.16
N GLN A 420 -20.03 32.97 17.65
CA GLN A 420 -20.39 32.97 19.06
C GLN A 420 -20.94 31.60 19.40
N MET A 421 -20.39 30.98 20.44
CA MET A 421 -20.73 29.62 20.84
C MET A 421 -21.68 29.68 22.05
N ALA A 422 -22.87 29.13 21.85
CA ALA A 422 -23.77 28.81 22.96
C ALA A 422 -23.30 27.52 23.66
N ARG A 423 -23.62 27.39 24.93
CA ARG A 423 -23.33 26.21 25.72
C ARG A 423 -24.61 25.45 26.04
N TYR A 424 -24.64 24.15 25.72
CA TYR A 424 -25.63 23.25 26.24
C TYR A 424 -25.16 22.64 27.56
N GLU A 425 -26.03 22.57 28.52
CA GLU A 425 -25.81 21.86 29.79
C GLU A 425 -27.04 21.01 30.11
N HIS A 426 -26.82 19.74 30.26
CA HIS A 426 -27.90 18.80 30.59
C HIS A 426 -28.45 19.11 31.97
N ARG A 427 -29.80 19.09 32.13
CA ARG A 427 -30.52 19.45 33.37
C ARG A 427 -30.01 18.74 34.64
N ASN A 428 -29.43 17.57 34.53
CA ASN A 428 -28.84 16.78 35.62
C ASN A 428 -27.30 16.83 35.61
N GLY A 429 -26.68 17.72 34.85
CA GLY A 429 -25.24 17.85 34.75
C GLY A 429 -24.52 16.66 34.13
N LEU A 430 -25.21 15.75 33.44
CA LEU A 430 -24.62 14.50 32.90
C LEU A 430 -23.76 14.72 31.69
N VAL A 431 -24.01 15.76 30.90
CA VAL A 431 -23.22 16.14 29.73
C VAL A 431 -23.32 17.64 29.45
N SER A 432 -22.26 18.25 28.98
CA SER A 432 -22.24 19.60 28.44
C SER A 432 -21.37 19.68 27.19
N PHE A 433 -21.66 20.64 26.31
CA PHE A 433 -20.90 20.93 25.09
C PHE A 433 -21.21 22.33 24.56
N SER A 434 -20.42 22.76 23.57
CA SER A 434 -20.63 24.04 22.88
C SER A 434 -21.12 23.82 21.46
N TYR A 435 -22.00 24.68 20.97
CA TYR A 435 -22.52 24.69 19.60
C TYR A 435 -22.68 26.17 19.12
N PRO A 436 -22.65 26.44 17.80
CA PRO A 436 -22.82 27.81 17.30
C PRO A 436 -24.15 28.42 17.72
N GLU A 437 -24.12 29.64 18.26
CA GLU A 437 -25.33 30.37 18.74
C GLU A 437 -26.35 30.63 17.60
N SER A 438 -25.86 30.70 16.37
CA SER A 438 -26.68 30.84 15.16
C SER A 438 -27.54 29.63 14.82
N TRP A 439 -27.33 28.49 15.48
CA TRP A 439 -28.08 27.26 15.19
C TRP A 439 -29.51 27.31 15.73
N GLN A 440 -30.41 26.71 14.99
CA GLN A 440 -31.79 26.58 15.42
C GLN A 440 -31.97 25.39 16.36
N ILE A 441 -32.65 25.64 17.48
CA ILE A 441 -33.08 24.57 18.39
C ILE A 441 -34.27 23.85 17.75
N GLY A 442 -34.05 22.58 17.38
CA GLY A 442 -35.07 21.75 16.80
C GLY A 442 -35.98 21.07 17.81
N LYS A 443 -37.10 20.55 17.34
CA LYS A 443 -38.00 19.77 18.19
C LYS A 443 -37.37 18.45 18.58
N ALA A 444 -37.26 18.17 19.86
CA ALA A 444 -36.78 16.87 20.37
C ALA A 444 -37.68 15.73 19.90
N ALA A 445 -37.09 14.55 19.59
CA ALA A 445 -37.78 13.35 19.16
C ALA A 445 -37.67 12.26 20.25
N GLN A 446 -38.39 12.48 21.35
CA GLN A 446 -38.31 11.60 22.54
C GLN A 446 -38.62 10.14 22.24
N GLN A 447 -39.52 9.85 21.28
CA GLN A 447 -39.78 8.49 20.82
C GLN A 447 -38.56 7.78 20.17
N LEU A 448 -37.55 8.57 19.74
CA LEU A 448 -36.28 8.08 19.20
C LEU A 448 -35.14 8.13 20.22
N GLY A 449 -35.43 8.52 21.46
CA GLY A 449 -34.42 8.75 22.51
C GLY A 449 -33.71 10.10 22.41
N ILE A 450 -34.11 11.01 21.50
CA ILE A 450 -33.50 12.32 21.33
C ILE A 450 -34.20 13.31 22.24
N THR A 451 -33.47 13.81 23.24
CA THR A 451 -34.01 14.70 24.26
C THR A 451 -33.71 16.18 23.97
N TRP A 452 -32.72 16.46 23.14
CA TRP A 452 -32.39 17.79 22.66
C TRP A 452 -31.74 17.73 21.28
N ARG A 453 -31.99 18.79 20.48
CA ARG A 453 -31.47 18.90 19.12
C ARG A 453 -31.19 20.37 18.77
N ALA A 454 -30.05 20.62 18.09
CA ALA A 454 -29.79 21.86 17.38
C ALA A 454 -29.12 21.57 16.03
N TYR A 455 -29.36 22.46 15.06
CA TYR A 455 -28.81 22.28 13.71
C TYR A 455 -28.66 23.63 13.00
N ASP A 456 -27.71 23.68 12.07
CA ASP A 456 -27.61 24.74 11.09
C ASP A 456 -28.61 24.51 9.95
N PRO A 457 -29.57 25.42 9.73
CA PRO A 457 -30.56 25.26 8.68
C PRO A 457 -29.98 25.32 7.26
N SER A 458 -28.78 25.89 7.08
CA SER A 458 -28.13 26.03 5.76
C SER A 458 -27.37 24.78 5.35
N SER A 459 -26.63 24.15 6.26
CA SER A 459 -25.78 22.97 6.00
C SER A 459 -26.39 21.66 6.49
N LEU A 460 -27.46 21.74 7.30
CA LEU A 460 -28.09 20.60 8.01
C LEU A 460 -27.09 19.82 8.90
N VAL A 461 -25.98 20.44 9.28
CA VAL A 461 -25.10 19.95 10.34
C VAL A 461 -25.83 20.11 11.67
N GLY A 462 -25.90 19.07 12.48
CA GLY A 462 -26.63 19.14 13.74
C GLY A 462 -26.03 18.29 14.84
N MET A 463 -26.47 18.58 16.07
CA MET A 463 -26.15 17.81 17.28
C MET A 463 -27.41 17.36 17.98
N ASP A 464 -27.41 16.11 18.44
CA ASP A 464 -28.47 15.49 19.20
C ASP A 464 -27.95 15.02 20.56
N VAL A 465 -28.72 15.24 21.63
CA VAL A 465 -28.53 14.54 22.90
C VAL A 465 -29.47 13.34 22.94
N ILE A 466 -28.91 12.20 23.24
CA ILE A 466 -29.61 10.90 23.22
C ILE A 466 -29.58 10.33 24.64
N GLU A 467 -30.74 10.10 25.21
CA GLU A 467 -30.89 9.43 26.50
C GLU A 467 -31.62 8.10 26.34
N VAL A 468 -31.03 7.03 26.86
CA VAL A 468 -31.62 5.70 26.82
C VAL A 468 -31.71 5.15 28.25
N PRO A 469 -32.86 5.33 28.91
CA PRO A 469 -33.08 4.81 30.25
C PRO A 469 -32.91 3.28 30.30
N ASN A 470 -32.39 2.77 31.43
CA ASN A 470 -32.18 1.36 31.72
C ASN A 470 -31.22 0.61 30.78
N ALA A 471 -30.54 1.31 29.85
CA ALA A 471 -29.50 0.68 29.06
C ALA A 471 -28.24 0.44 29.91
N VAL A 472 -27.73 -0.79 29.89
CA VAL A 472 -26.59 -1.22 30.72
C VAL A 472 -25.24 -0.95 30.04
N SER A 473 -25.22 -0.57 28.76
CA SER A 473 -24.02 -0.26 27.99
C SER A 473 -24.34 0.61 26.76
N ALA A 474 -23.32 1.28 26.21
CA ALA A 474 -23.45 2.06 24.99
C ALA A 474 -23.97 1.22 23.80
N SER A 475 -23.51 -0.02 23.68
CA SER A 475 -24.00 -0.92 22.62
C SER A 475 -25.47 -1.35 22.82
N ALA A 476 -25.93 -1.50 24.06
CA ALA A 476 -27.35 -1.72 24.35
C ALA A 476 -28.18 -0.47 24.00
N ALA A 477 -27.68 0.71 24.34
CA ALA A 477 -28.33 1.98 23.98
C ALA A 477 -28.48 2.15 22.47
N ILE A 478 -27.42 1.95 21.69
CA ILE A 478 -27.47 2.05 20.23
C ILE A 478 -28.46 1.06 19.63
N ARG A 479 -28.54 -0.18 20.12
CA ARG A 479 -29.57 -1.14 19.66
C ARG A 479 -30.97 -0.67 19.94
N THR A 480 -31.23 -0.11 21.11
CA THR A 480 -32.54 0.45 21.49
C THR A 480 -32.93 1.62 20.57
N VAL A 481 -31.98 2.54 20.32
CA VAL A 481 -32.18 3.66 19.41
C VAL A 481 -32.44 3.16 17.97
N ALA A 482 -31.64 2.21 17.48
CA ALA A 482 -31.83 1.61 16.16
C ALA A 482 -33.19 0.95 16.00
N GLN A 483 -33.71 0.27 17.02
CA GLN A 483 -35.07 -0.30 17.00
C GLN A 483 -36.15 0.80 16.97
N ALA A 484 -35.96 1.92 17.69
CA ALA A 484 -36.88 3.05 17.65
C ALA A 484 -36.91 3.71 16.27
N PHE A 485 -35.74 3.92 15.65
CA PHE A 485 -35.63 4.41 14.27
C PHE A 485 -36.27 3.46 13.26
N ALA A 486 -36.09 2.14 13.41
CA ALA A 486 -36.72 1.14 12.53
C ALA A 486 -38.25 1.21 12.58
N ARG A 487 -38.85 1.40 13.76
CA ARG A 487 -40.31 1.62 13.90
C ARG A 487 -40.77 2.92 13.23
N ALA A 488 -39.88 3.93 13.14
CA ALA A 488 -40.15 5.20 12.48
C ALA A 488 -39.79 5.19 10.96
N GLY A 489 -39.49 4.01 10.39
CA GLY A 489 -39.20 3.87 8.96
C GLY A 489 -37.76 4.26 8.55
N ALA A 490 -36.83 4.32 9.51
CA ALA A 490 -35.43 4.60 9.25
C ALA A 490 -34.53 3.47 9.79
N ARG A 491 -33.36 3.25 9.17
CA ARG A 491 -32.41 2.23 9.57
C ARG A 491 -31.09 2.87 10.00
N ILE A 492 -30.65 2.54 11.20
CA ILE A 492 -29.31 2.90 11.70
C ILE A 492 -28.37 1.75 11.43
N GLU A 493 -27.24 2.06 10.81
CA GLU A 493 -26.11 1.17 10.56
C GLU A 493 -24.87 1.75 11.30
N VAL A 494 -24.29 0.97 12.20
CA VAL A 494 -23.01 1.33 12.85
C VAL A 494 -21.89 0.82 11.97
N GLU A 495 -21.04 1.71 11.51
CA GLU A 495 -19.91 1.39 10.62
C GLU A 495 -18.64 1.11 11.42
N ASP A 496 -18.45 1.82 12.55
CA ASP A 496 -17.28 1.64 13.42
C ASP A 496 -17.61 2.02 14.87
N SER A 497 -16.86 1.45 15.81
CA SER A 497 -16.97 1.81 17.22
C SER A 497 -15.65 1.63 17.96
N LYS A 498 -15.30 2.61 18.81
CA LYS A 498 -14.09 2.59 19.63
C LYS A 498 -14.41 2.93 21.07
N ARG A 499 -13.95 2.07 22.00
CA ARG A 499 -14.07 2.32 23.44
C ARG A 499 -12.84 3.05 23.97
N GLN A 500 -13.09 4.09 24.78
CA GLN A 500 -12.05 4.87 25.47
C GLN A 500 -12.47 5.03 26.95
N GLY A 501 -11.96 4.18 27.83
CA GLY A 501 -12.38 4.13 29.23
C GLY A 501 -13.85 3.73 29.35
N ASP A 502 -14.66 4.62 29.92
CA ASP A 502 -16.11 4.49 30.05
C ASP A 502 -16.91 5.08 28.86
N LEU A 503 -16.22 5.78 27.95
CA LEU A 503 -16.81 6.31 26.74
C LEU A 503 -16.76 5.30 25.60
N THR A 504 -17.78 5.30 24.73
CA THR A 504 -17.77 4.59 23.46
C THR A 504 -18.12 5.56 22.36
N VAL A 505 -17.22 5.69 21.38
CA VAL A 505 -17.40 6.50 20.17
C VAL A 505 -17.90 5.60 19.06
N TYR A 506 -18.90 6.06 18.32
CA TYR A 506 -19.48 5.39 17.17
C TYR A 506 -19.38 6.27 15.92
N LEU A 507 -19.16 5.64 14.78
CA LEU A 507 -19.43 6.16 13.45
C LEU A 507 -20.61 5.36 12.88
N GLY A 508 -21.61 6.04 12.37
CA GLY A 508 -22.77 5.37 11.81
C GLY A 508 -23.48 6.17 10.73
N ARG A 509 -24.39 5.46 10.08
CA ARG A 509 -25.25 5.99 9.02
C ARG A 509 -26.72 5.73 9.36
N THR A 510 -27.56 6.71 9.05
CA THR A 510 -29.01 6.55 9.10
C THR A 510 -29.57 6.62 7.69
N ARG A 511 -30.38 5.65 7.30
CA ARG A 511 -31.08 5.60 6.02
C ARG A 511 -32.58 5.72 6.25
N SER A 512 -33.22 6.64 5.53
CA SER A 512 -34.67 6.83 5.58
C SER A 512 -35.24 7.24 4.21
N ALA A 513 -36.54 7.21 4.06
CA ALA A 513 -37.22 7.68 2.85
C ALA A 513 -36.98 9.18 2.58
N SER A 514 -36.68 9.98 3.61
CA SER A 514 -36.39 11.41 3.51
C SER A 514 -34.92 11.72 3.21
N GLY A 515 -34.04 10.71 3.15
CA GLY A 515 -32.61 10.85 2.85
C GLY A 515 -31.72 10.06 3.80
N ASN A 516 -30.43 10.05 3.46
CA ASN A 516 -29.40 9.40 4.25
C ASN A 516 -28.57 10.45 5.00
N SER A 517 -28.21 10.15 6.24
CA SER A 517 -27.29 10.95 7.05
C SER A 517 -26.18 10.09 7.64
N GLU A 518 -25.03 10.72 7.86
CA GLU A 518 -23.90 10.10 8.55
C GLU A 518 -23.61 10.90 9.81
N TRP A 519 -23.14 10.21 10.86
CA TRP A 519 -22.97 10.82 12.18
C TRP A 519 -21.84 10.16 12.97
N PHE A 520 -21.25 10.95 13.85
CA PHE A 520 -20.43 10.48 14.97
C PHE A 520 -21.21 10.59 16.26
N GLY A 521 -21.00 9.69 17.21
CA GLY A 521 -21.65 9.76 18.52
C GLY A 521 -20.73 9.29 19.63
N VAL A 522 -20.76 10.00 20.77
CA VAL A 522 -20.04 9.64 21.99
C VAL A 522 -21.04 9.30 23.08
N PHE A 523 -20.93 8.10 23.64
CA PHE A 523 -21.88 7.56 24.60
C PHE A 523 -21.20 7.14 25.89
N ARG A 524 -21.83 7.44 27.03
CA ARG A 524 -21.39 7.08 28.38
C ARG A 524 -22.50 6.39 29.16
N PRO A 525 -22.24 5.24 29.80
CA PRO A 525 -23.12 4.69 30.83
C PRO A 525 -23.17 5.64 32.03
N VAL A 526 -24.38 5.90 32.52
CA VAL A 526 -24.64 6.72 33.71
C VAL A 526 -25.59 5.99 34.64
N ARG A 527 -25.75 6.48 35.88
CA ARG A 527 -26.71 5.87 36.82
C ARG A 527 -28.14 5.98 36.25
N GLY A 528 -28.74 4.84 35.94
CA GLY A 528 -30.09 4.75 35.38
C GLY A 528 -30.19 4.64 33.88
N GLY A 529 -29.04 4.54 33.13
CA GLY A 529 -29.08 4.38 31.68
C GLY A 529 -27.80 4.71 30.95
N VAL A 530 -27.94 5.20 29.75
CA VAL A 530 -26.84 5.70 28.90
C VAL A 530 -27.22 7.07 28.35
N ILE A 531 -26.29 8.01 28.41
CA ILE A 531 -26.40 9.30 27.74
C ILE A 531 -25.34 9.40 26.62
N GLY A 532 -25.70 10.02 25.51
CA GLY A 532 -24.80 10.25 24.39
C GLY A 532 -25.06 11.58 23.71
N VAL A 533 -24.05 12.03 22.96
CA VAL A 533 -24.15 13.18 22.04
C VAL A 533 -23.76 12.68 20.67
N ALA A 534 -24.61 12.90 19.68
CA ALA A 534 -24.33 12.60 18.29
C ALA A 534 -24.27 13.90 17.48
N ALA A 535 -23.28 14.02 16.59
CA ALA A 535 -23.16 15.09 15.61
C ALA A 535 -23.23 14.48 14.21
N GLY A 536 -24.08 15.02 13.33
CA GLY A 536 -24.32 14.44 12.01
C GLY A 536 -24.77 15.45 10.97
N CYS A 537 -24.78 15.03 9.72
CA CYS A 537 -25.25 15.78 8.57
C CYS A 537 -25.72 14.86 7.44
N PRO A 538 -26.36 15.36 6.36
CA PRO A 538 -26.67 14.56 5.18
C PRO A 538 -25.44 13.87 4.62
N SER A 539 -25.58 12.60 4.14
CA SER A 539 -24.45 11.84 3.58
C SER A 539 -23.78 12.54 2.40
N SER A 540 -24.54 13.33 1.62
CA SER A 540 -24.00 14.13 0.50
C SER A 540 -23.00 15.21 0.94
N SER A 541 -23.09 15.69 2.16
CA SER A 541 -22.23 16.74 2.74
C SER A 541 -21.32 16.23 3.87
N PHE A 542 -21.40 14.96 4.23
CA PHE A 542 -20.65 14.40 5.36
C PHE A 542 -19.14 14.55 5.20
N ARG A 543 -18.62 14.30 3.99
CA ARG A 543 -17.19 14.44 3.70
C ARG A 543 -16.69 15.87 3.95
N THR A 544 -17.48 16.85 3.54
CA THR A 544 -17.18 18.29 3.73
C THR A 544 -17.29 18.71 5.18
N ASN A 545 -18.28 18.19 5.90
CA ASN A 545 -18.60 18.60 7.27
C ASN A 545 -17.96 17.73 8.35
N ARG A 546 -17.27 16.66 7.97
CA ARG A 546 -16.70 15.68 8.91
C ARG A 546 -15.85 16.32 10.02
N GLN A 547 -15.03 17.29 9.66
CA GLN A 547 -14.15 17.97 10.61
C GLN A 547 -14.94 18.86 11.58
N VAL A 548 -15.96 19.55 11.09
CA VAL A 548 -16.87 20.37 11.91
C VAL A 548 -17.57 19.46 12.92
N LEU A 549 -18.08 18.28 12.48
CA LEU A 549 -18.72 17.32 13.38
C LEU A 549 -17.78 16.82 14.48
N LEU A 550 -16.51 16.56 14.16
CA LEU A 550 -15.51 16.14 15.15
C LEU A 550 -15.17 17.27 16.11
N GLN A 551 -14.99 18.51 15.62
CA GLN A 551 -14.74 19.69 16.47
C GLN A 551 -15.90 19.95 17.45
N LEU A 552 -17.14 19.78 17.02
CA LEU A 552 -18.30 19.89 17.88
C LEU A 552 -18.28 18.83 18.99
N LEU A 553 -17.98 17.58 18.64
CA LEU A 553 -17.85 16.48 19.61
C LEU A 553 -16.66 16.64 20.55
N ASP A 554 -15.58 17.30 20.13
CA ASP A 554 -14.44 17.62 20.99
C ASP A 554 -14.79 18.60 22.12
N THR A 555 -15.92 19.32 22.00
CA THR A 555 -16.42 20.17 23.08
C THR A 555 -17.23 19.42 24.14
N VAL A 556 -17.61 18.15 23.86
CA VAL A 556 -18.45 17.34 24.75
C VAL A 556 -17.68 16.99 26.02
N ARG A 557 -18.28 17.27 27.15
CA ARG A 557 -17.76 16.93 28.48
C ARG A 557 -18.79 16.11 29.24
N PHE A 558 -18.35 15.01 29.79
CA PHE A 558 -19.11 14.20 30.73
C PHE A 558 -18.47 14.38 32.11
N PRO A 559 -19.11 15.14 33.03
CA PRO A 559 -18.60 15.29 34.39
C PRO A 559 -18.37 13.96 35.06
N GLN A 560 -17.39 13.88 35.98
CA GLN A 560 -17.04 12.68 36.71
C GLN A 560 -18.15 12.19 37.64
#